data_89298094e3b725522a85c08a2ee82bd6
#
_entry.id   89298094e3b725522a85c08a2ee82bd6
#
_cell.length_a   1.000
_cell.length_b   1.000
_cell.length_c   1.000
_cell.angle_alpha   90.00
_cell.angle_beta   90.00
_cell.angle_gamma   90.00
#
_symmetry.space_group_name_H-M   'P 1'
#
loop_
_entity.id
_entity.type
_entity.pdbx_description
1 polymer ?
#
loop_
_entity_poly.entity_id
_entity_poly.type
_entity_poly.pdbx_seq_one_letter_code
_entity_poly.pdbx_strand_id
1 'polypeptide(L)'
;MKYSISDLLQMYRCYRMQVFFLLLLLVSALLLVFKSRILTLAVLAAALIFHFIFVRRQQQAYNRAFVQANLENTLCPKFGMDTIYEKDVTHMTPDILHHARLMPFRQAADTPLLCWELHGKLRGMSVTMCDTALAQDFTLVNKGKNRVHFNTGVWTHLELLKDTGLDFRLLDETSVPTPIRMEFFSKEALCITGPLHYDELAKNFVLYHPINGKAPCLPGRFLRELKKLKDYTPGYVALSVRGSQMDIFIRGRFLAMPVSVKRAPTKEMMCFDPFPELLYLLDLASAL
;
A
#
# COMPACT_ATOMS: atom_id res chain seq x y z
N MET A 1 -12.37 9.39 18.29
CA MET A 1 -12.60 7.97 17.95
C MET A 1 -14.02 7.83 17.43
N LYS A 2 -14.21 7.55 16.16
CA LYS A 2 -15.55 7.48 15.52
C LYS A 2 -16.24 6.13 15.80
N TYR A 3 -15.47 5.06 15.96
CA TYR A 3 -15.98 3.72 16.25
C TYR A 3 -15.33 3.12 17.48
N SER A 4 -16.14 2.69 18.44
CA SER A 4 -15.69 1.93 19.60
C SER A 4 -15.60 0.43 19.27
N ILE A 5 -14.95 -0.35 20.13
CA ILE A 5 -14.92 -1.80 19.96
C ILE A 5 -16.32 -2.43 20.05
N SER A 6 -17.21 -1.84 20.86
CA SER A 6 -18.61 -2.29 20.95
C SER A 6 -19.36 -2.11 19.64
N ASP A 7 -19.14 -0.97 18.96
CA ASP A 7 -19.77 -0.69 17.65
C ASP A 7 -19.29 -1.70 16.60
N LEU A 8 -17.99 -1.95 16.55
CA LEU A 8 -17.41 -2.94 15.62
C LEU A 8 -17.90 -4.36 15.92
N LEU A 9 -18.02 -4.74 17.19
CA LEU A 9 -18.59 -6.04 17.57
C LEU A 9 -20.05 -6.17 17.17
N GLN A 10 -20.84 -5.11 17.31
CA GLN A 10 -22.23 -5.08 16.87
C GLN A 10 -22.33 -5.22 15.34
N MET A 11 -21.52 -4.46 14.59
CA MET A 11 -21.48 -4.56 13.11
C MET A 11 -21.03 -5.95 12.66
N TYR A 12 -20.06 -6.55 13.32
CA TYR A 12 -19.60 -7.92 13.06
C TYR A 12 -20.69 -8.94 13.34
N ARG A 13 -21.41 -8.82 14.47
CA ARG A 13 -22.54 -9.72 14.80
C ARG A 13 -23.66 -9.61 13.75
N CYS A 14 -24.04 -8.38 13.34
CA CYS A 14 -25.02 -8.17 12.29
C CYS A 14 -24.59 -8.83 10.97
N TYR A 15 -23.34 -8.67 10.57
CA TYR A 15 -22.79 -9.34 9.40
C TYR A 15 -22.89 -10.88 9.51
N ARG A 16 -22.49 -11.45 10.65
CA ARG A 16 -22.53 -12.90 10.88
C ARG A 16 -23.96 -13.45 10.86
N MET A 17 -24.92 -12.73 11.42
CA MET A 17 -26.33 -13.10 11.34
C MET A 17 -26.85 -13.10 9.91
N GLN A 18 -26.48 -12.09 9.11
CA GLN A 18 -26.88 -12.04 7.69
C GLN A 18 -26.26 -13.18 6.87
N VAL A 19 -24.99 -13.52 7.13
CA VAL A 19 -24.33 -14.69 6.50
C VAL A 19 -25.03 -15.98 6.90
N PHE A 20 -25.40 -16.13 8.17
CA PHE A 20 -26.14 -17.30 8.64
C PHE A 20 -27.51 -17.42 7.95
N PHE A 21 -28.24 -16.31 7.83
CA PHE A 21 -29.52 -16.28 7.12
C PHE A 21 -29.38 -16.63 5.63
N LEU A 22 -28.31 -16.12 4.98
CA LEU A 22 -27.98 -16.49 3.60
C LEU A 22 -27.73 -18.00 3.44
N LEU A 23 -27.00 -18.61 4.40
CA LEU A 23 -26.76 -20.05 4.41
C LEU A 23 -28.07 -20.83 4.57
N LEU A 24 -29.00 -20.37 5.41
CA LEU A 24 -30.31 -21.01 5.54
C LEU A 24 -31.11 -20.95 4.23
N LEU A 25 -31.06 -19.82 3.51
CA LEU A 25 -31.71 -19.71 2.19
C LEU A 25 -31.09 -20.70 1.18
N LEU A 26 -29.76 -20.84 1.18
CA LEU A 26 -29.07 -21.78 0.28
C LEU A 26 -29.43 -23.25 0.61
N VAL A 27 -29.46 -23.60 1.89
CA VAL A 27 -29.91 -24.95 2.34
C VAL A 27 -31.36 -25.20 1.95
N SER A 28 -32.23 -24.21 2.14
CA SER A 28 -33.65 -24.31 1.72
C SER A 28 -33.80 -24.52 0.22
N ALA A 29 -32.98 -23.80 -0.60
CA ALA A 29 -32.94 -24.01 -2.04
C ALA A 29 -32.52 -25.43 -2.39
N LEU A 30 -31.52 -25.98 -1.71
CA LEU A 30 -31.06 -27.36 -1.93
C LEU A 30 -32.15 -28.40 -1.64
N LEU A 31 -32.88 -28.22 -0.55
CA LEU A 31 -33.99 -29.11 -0.19
C LEU A 31 -35.16 -29.03 -1.19
N LEU A 32 -35.37 -27.87 -1.81
CA LEU A 32 -36.44 -27.66 -2.79
C LEU A 32 -36.12 -28.22 -4.19
N VAL A 33 -34.84 -28.51 -4.48
CA VAL A 33 -34.42 -29.07 -5.79
C VAL A 33 -35.25 -30.31 -6.17
N PHE A 34 -35.53 -31.17 -5.19
CA PHE A 34 -36.28 -32.43 -5.41
C PHE A 34 -37.79 -32.23 -5.46
N LYS A 35 -38.32 -31.05 -5.04
CA LYS A 35 -39.78 -30.81 -5.02
C LYS A 35 -40.23 -29.92 -6.17
N SER A 36 -39.52 -28.84 -6.48
CA SER A 36 -39.91 -27.88 -7.51
C SER A 36 -38.76 -27.09 -8.01
N ARG A 37 -38.40 -27.19 -9.29
CA ARG A 37 -37.36 -26.42 -9.95
C ARG A 37 -37.63 -24.91 -9.94
N ILE A 38 -38.90 -24.51 -10.09
CA ILE A 38 -39.30 -23.10 -10.12
C ILE A 38 -39.09 -22.46 -8.75
N LEU A 39 -39.49 -23.13 -7.67
CA LEU A 39 -39.26 -22.66 -6.29
C LEU A 39 -37.80 -22.58 -5.94
N THR A 40 -37.00 -23.55 -6.38
CA THR A 40 -35.53 -23.52 -6.20
C THR A 40 -34.93 -22.30 -6.85
N LEU A 41 -35.27 -22.01 -8.10
CA LEU A 41 -34.75 -20.83 -8.80
C LEU A 41 -35.19 -19.52 -8.12
N ALA A 42 -36.42 -19.43 -7.64
CA ALA A 42 -36.91 -18.26 -6.92
C ALA A 42 -36.12 -18.02 -5.62
N VAL A 43 -35.87 -19.09 -4.84
CA VAL A 43 -35.08 -18.96 -3.59
C VAL A 43 -33.60 -18.63 -3.87
N LEU A 44 -33.00 -19.18 -4.92
CA LEU A 44 -31.65 -18.83 -5.32
C LEU A 44 -31.56 -17.35 -5.76
N ALA A 45 -32.54 -16.88 -6.54
CA ALA A 45 -32.58 -15.46 -6.92
C ALA A 45 -32.75 -14.55 -5.69
N ALA A 46 -33.61 -14.91 -4.74
CA ALA A 46 -33.73 -14.19 -3.47
C ALA A 46 -32.43 -14.20 -2.65
N ALA A 47 -31.74 -15.34 -2.59
CA ALA A 47 -30.46 -15.45 -1.91
C ALA A 47 -29.37 -14.56 -2.55
N LEU A 48 -29.31 -14.50 -3.88
CA LEU A 48 -28.39 -13.59 -4.61
C LEU A 48 -28.71 -12.13 -4.31
N ILE A 49 -29.98 -11.74 -4.41
CA ILE A 49 -30.41 -10.36 -4.11
C ILE A 49 -30.05 -10.02 -2.66
N PHE A 50 -30.34 -10.91 -1.71
CA PHE A 50 -30.01 -10.73 -0.30
C PHE A 50 -28.50 -10.58 -0.09
N HIS A 51 -27.69 -11.42 -0.75
CA HIS A 51 -26.23 -11.32 -0.67
C HIS A 51 -25.72 -9.94 -1.13
N PHE A 52 -26.15 -9.47 -2.30
CA PHE A 52 -25.65 -8.20 -2.85
C PHE A 52 -26.14 -6.98 -2.07
N ILE A 53 -27.42 -6.96 -1.66
CA ILE A 53 -28.02 -5.80 -1.00
C ILE A 53 -27.61 -5.72 0.47
N PHE A 54 -27.64 -6.84 1.20
CA PHE A 54 -27.44 -6.83 2.65
C PHE A 54 -26.04 -7.30 3.06
N VAL A 55 -25.66 -8.53 2.69
CA VAL A 55 -24.42 -9.15 3.19
C VAL A 55 -23.19 -8.36 2.73
N ARG A 56 -23.10 -8.08 1.44
CA ARG A 56 -21.96 -7.34 0.86
C ARG A 56 -21.89 -5.91 1.40
N ARG A 57 -23.04 -5.24 1.50
CA ARG A 57 -23.09 -3.87 2.03
C ARG A 57 -22.65 -3.81 3.50
N GLN A 58 -23.14 -4.74 4.32
CA GLN A 58 -22.76 -4.82 5.74
C GLN A 58 -21.28 -5.16 5.92
N GLN A 59 -20.76 -6.09 5.11
CA GLN A 59 -19.34 -6.41 5.10
C GLN A 59 -18.47 -5.20 4.77
N GLN A 60 -18.86 -4.45 3.74
CA GLN A 60 -18.13 -3.24 3.36
C GLN A 60 -18.19 -2.16 4.44
N ALA A 61 -19.34 -1.97 5.08
CA ALA A 61 -19.51 -1.03 6.18
C ALA A 61 -18.63 -1.41 7.37
N TYR A 62 -18.64 -2.69 7.75
CA TYR A 62 -17.77 -3.21 8.82
C TYR A 62 -16.28 -3.03 8.49
N ASN A 63 -15.87 -3.39 7.26
CA ASN A 63 -14.47 -3.26 6.85
C ASN A 63 -14.01 -1.80 6.91
N ARG A 64 -14.83 -0.86 6.45
CA ARG A 64 -14.51 0.59 6.52
C ARG A 64 -14.40 1.07 7.96
N ALA A 65 -15.37 0.71 8.80
CA ALA A 65 -15.36 1.09 10.21
C ALA A 65 -14.13 0.53 10.95
N PHE A 66 -13.76 -0.71 10.67
CA PHE A 66 -12.58 -1.34 11.28
C PHE A 66 -11.28 -0.65 10.83
N VAL A 67 -11.10 -0.43 9.52
CA VAL A 67 -9.91 0.27 8.98
C VAL A 67 -9.80 1.66 9.59
N GLN A 68 -10.89 2.41 9.63
CA GLN A 68 -10.89 3.74 10.23
C GLN A 68 -10.52 3.69 11.71
N ALA A 69 -11.10 2.78 12.50
CA ALA A 69 -10.78 2.62 13.91
C ALA A 69 -9.30 2.22 14.14
N ASN A 70 -8.76 1.34 13.31
CA ASN A 70 -7.35 0.95 13.39
C ASN A 70 -6.43 2.16 13.13
N LEU A 71 -6.69 2.94 12.09
CA LEU A 71 -5.89 4.11 11.74
C LEU A 71 -5.99 5.22 12.79
N GLU A 72 -7.19 5.50 13.30
CA GLU A 72 -7.39 6.45 14.39
C GLU A 72 -6.63 6.06 15.68
N ASN A 73 -6.40 4.77 15.89
CA ASN A 73 -5.66 4.28 17.05
C ASN A 73 -4.14 4.18 16.85
N THR A 74 -3.67 4.05 15.62
CA THR A 74 -2.26 3.72 15.31
C THR A 74 -1.51 4.86 14.63
N LEU A 75 -1.96 5.28 13.48
CA LEU A 75 -1.27 6.28 12.67
C LEU A 75 -1.72 7.71 12.98
N CYS A 76 -3.02 7.98 13.06
CA CYS A 76 -3.52 9.34 13.30
C CYS A 76 -2.93 10.01 14.56
N PRO A 77 -2.71 9.32 15.68
CA PRO A 77 -2.08 9.94 16.85
C PRO A 77 -0.65 10.43 16.61
N LYS A 78 0.03 9.86 15.60
CA LYS A 78 1.38 10.28 15.21
C LYS A 78 1.37 11.57 14.39
N PHE A 79 0.28 11.85 13.66
CA PHE A 79 0.14 12.98 12.76
C PHE A 79 -0.48 14.24 13.40
N GLY A 80 -1.03 14.17 14.57
CA GLY A 80 -1.71 15.32 15.19
C GLY A 80 -3.13 15.58 14.65
N MET A 81 -3.70 16.77 15.00
CA MET A 81 -5.13 17.04 14.78
C MET A 81 -5.54 17.31 13.32
N ASP A 82 -4.60 17.71 12.47
CA ASP A 82 -4.89 18.07 11.06
C ASP A 82 -4.78 16.87 10.09
N THR A 83 -4.85 15.67 10.63
CA THR A 83 -4.72 14.46 9.82
C THR A 83 -6.01 14.19 9.05
N ILE A 84 -5.94 14.21 7.74
CA ILE A 84 -7.02 13.82 6.85
C ILE A 84 -6.81 12.37 6.44
N TYR A 85 -7.82 11.56 6.64
CA TYR A 85 -7.87 10.19 6.18
C TYR A 85 -9.08 9.98 5.30
N GLU A 86 -8.83 9.62 4.06
CA GLU A 86 -9.88 9.44 3.06
C GLU A 86 -9.68 8.12 2.30
N LYS A 87 -10.80 7.54 1.88
CA LYS A 87 -10.77 6.37 1.01
C LYS A 87 -10.38 6.77 -0.41
N ASP A 88 -10.84 7.93 -0.85
CA ASP A 88 -10.57 8.46 -2.17
C ASP A 88 -9.26 9.26 -2.10
N VAL A 89 -8.32 8.92 -2.97
CA VAL A 89 -6.99 9.52 -2.99
C VAL A 89 -7.05 10.84 -3.74
N THR A 90 -6.73 11.94 -3.07
CA THR A 90 -6.82 13.28 -3.62
C THR A 90 -5.46 13.98 -3.75
N HIS A 91 -4.54 13.74 -2.82
CA HIS A 91 -3.23 14.38 -2.78
C HIS A 91 -2.15 13.54 -3.47
N MET A 92 -2.25 12.21 -3.42
CA MET A 92 -1.33 11.33 -4.11
C MET A 92 -1.82 11.12 -5.55
N THR A 93 -1.24 11.83 -6.50
CA THR A 93 -1.61 11.71 -7.92
C THR A 93 -0.75 10.68 -8.65
N PRO A 94 -1.25 10.05 -9.73
CA PRO A 94 -0.43 9.19 -10.58
C PRO A 94 0.84 9.89 -11.10
N ASP A 95 0.78 11.20 -11.34
CA ASP A 95 1.94 11.98 -11.80
C ASP A 95 3.08 11.99 -10.76
N ILE A 96 2.78 12.09 -9.46
CA ILE A 96 3.78 12.00 -8.40
C ILE A 96 4.49 10.65 -8.49
N LEU A 97 3.73 9.56 -8.63
CA LEU A 97 4.28 8.21 -8.72
C LEU A 97 5.15 8.03 -9.97
N HIS A 98 4.68 8.55 -11.13
CA HIS A 98 5.44 8.51 -12.38
C HIS A 98 6.73 9.33 -12.31
N HIS A 99 6.70 10.49 -11.67
CA HIS A 99 7.90 11.34 -11.52
C HIS A 99 8.94 10.73 -10.56
N ALA A 100 8.48 10.09 -9.48
CA ALA A 100 9.38 9.45 -8.52
C ALA A 100 10.09 8.20 -9.10
N ARG A 101 9.43 7.48 -10.02
CA ARG A 101 9.99 6.34 -10.77
C ARG A 101 10.56 5.24 -9.89
N LEU A 102 9.85 4.90 -8.81
CA LEU A 102 10.26 3.87 -7.86
C LEU A 102 9.83 2.47 -8.28
N MET A 103 9.00 2.36 -9.31
CA MET A 103 8.45 1.12 -9.83
C MET A 103 8.54 1.11 -11.35
N PRO A 104 8.70 -0.05 -11.97
CA PRO A 104 8.69 -0.17 -13.43
C PRO A 104 7.28 0.07 -14.00
N PHE A 105 7.02 1.29 -14.40
CA PHE A 105 5.87 1.62 -15.24
C PHE A 105 6.24 1.35 -16.70
N ARG A 106 5.64 0.34 -17.32
CA ARG A 106 5.92 0.02 -18.73
C ARG A 106 5.42 1.08 -19.69
N GLN A 107 4.32 1.73 -19.33
CA GLN A 107 3.70 2.80 -20.14
C GLN A 107 3.18 3.89 -19.21
N ALA A 108 3.12 5.11 -19.72
CA ALA A 108 2.45 6.22 -19.01
C ALA A 108 0.96 5.93 -18.70
N ALA A 109 0.38 4.92 -19.36
CA ALA A 109 -0.99 4.45 -19.15
C ALA A 109 -1.14 3.43 -17.99
N ASP A 110 -0.05 2.90 -17.44
CA ASP A 110 -0.12 2.01 -16.27
C ASP A 110 -0.52 2.82 -15.04
N THR A 111 -1.83 2.92 -14.82
CA THR A 111 -2.38 3.66 -13.69
C THR A 111 -2.34 2.76 -12.45
N PRO A 112 -1.60 3.13 -11.39
CA PRO A 112 -1.64 2.41 -10.13
C PRO A 112 -3.03 2.54 -9.50
N LEU A 113 -3.51 1.47 -8.90
CA LEU A 113 -4.68 1.54 -8.02
C LEU A 113 -4.22 2.15 -6.70
N LEU A 114 -4.73 3.33 -6.39
CA LEU A 114 -4.48 4.01 -5.13
C LEU A 114 -5.72 3.88 -4.25
N CYS A 115 -5.51 3.54 -2.99
CA CYS A 115 -6.59 3.47 -2.02
C CYS A 115 -6.08 3.89 -0.64
N TRP A 116 -6.98 4.43 0.17
CA TRP A 116 -6.70 4.81 1.53
C TRP A 116 -5.54 5.80 1.65
N GLU A 117 -5.84 7.05 1.46
CA GLU A 117 -4.88 8.13 1.64
C GLU A 117 -4.89 8.62 3.08
N LEU A 118 -3.71 8.79 3.64
CA LEU A 118 -3.45 9.48 4.89
C LEU A 118 -2.56 10.69 4.60
N HIS A 119 -3.07 11.88 4.88
CA HIS A 119 -2.35 13.13 4.69
C HIS A 119 -2.29 13.91 5.98
N GLY A 120 -1.14 14.52 6.28
CA GLY A 120 -0.96 15.32 7.49
C GLY A 120 0.46 15.85 7.67
N LYS A 121 0.71 16.48 8.80
CA LYS A 121 2.04 17.00 9.14
C LYS A 121 2.70 16.18 10.23
N LEU A 122 3.95 15.81 10.01
CA LEU A 122 4.80 15.10 10.95
C LEU A 122 6.15 15.78 11.08
N ARG A 123 6.55 16.14 12.29
CA ARG A 123 7.82 16.84 12.54
C ARG A 123 8.02 18.08 11.65
N GLY A 124 6.93 18.74 11.29
CA GLY A 124 6.91 19.92 10.40
C GLY A 124 6.90 19.60 8.91
N MET A 125 7.16 18.37 8.49
CA MET A 125 7.07 17.92 7.10
C MET A 125 5.63 17.58 6.72
N SER A 126 5.22 17.90 5.50
CA SER A 126 3.98 17.38 4.91
C SER A 126 4.21 15.92 4.50
N VAL A 127 3.31 15.04 4.89
CA VAL A 127 3.42 13.60 4.62
C VAL A 127 2.10 13.12 4.03
N THR A 128 2.19 12.52 2.85
CA THR A 128 1.06 11.85 2.20
C THR A 128 1.40 10.38 2.00
N MET A 129 0.53 9.50 2.43
CA MET A 129 0.74 8.05 2.33
C MET A 129 -0.50 7.41 1.71
N CYS A 130 -0.31 6.41 0.86
CA CYS A 130 -1.43 5.63 0.32
C CYS A 130 -1.06 4.16 0.12
N ASP A 131 -2.07 3.30 0.20
CA ASP A 131 -1.95 1.93 -0.27
C ASP A 131 -1.95 1.93 -1.79
N THR A 132 -0.92 1.32 -2.37
CA THR A 132 -0.71 1.29 -3.81
C THR A 132 -0.69 -0.15 -4.31
N ALA A 133 -1.42 -0.42 -5.39
CA ALA A 133 -1.37 -1.68 -6.10
C ALA A 133 -1.06 -1.43 -7.57
N LEU A 134 0.04 -2.00 -8.04
CA LEU A 134 0.42 -2.00 -9.46
C LEU A 134 0.18 -3.37 -10.04
N ALA A 135 -0.61 -3.42 -11.10
CA ALA A 135 -0.72 -4.58 -11.96
C ALA A 135 0.43 -4.53 -12.98
N GLN A 136 1.28 -5.53 -12.99
CA GLN A 136 2.35 -5.66 -13.98
C GLN A 136 2.18 -6.95 -14.75
N ASP A 137 1.99 -6.84 -16.06
CA ASP A 137 2.02 -7.97 -16.97
C ASP A 137 3.48 -8.31 -17.30
N PHE A 138 3.99 -9.35 -16.67
CA PHE A 138 5.28 -9.91 -17.04
C PHE A 138 5.07 -11.01 -18.08
N THR A 139 5.31 -10.69 -19.33
CA THR A 139 5.57 -11.71 -20.36
C THR A 139 6.95 -12.28 -20.08
N LEU A 140 7.02 -13.36 -19.31
CA LEU A 140 8.21 -14.19 -19.29
C LEU A 140 8.34 -14.82 -20.68
N VAL A 141 9.36 -14.40 -21.42
CA VAL A 141 9.67 -14.79 -22.80
C VAL A 141 9.74 -16.31 -23.01
N ASN A 142 9.76 -17.10 -21.97
CA ASN A 142 10.04 -18.54 -22.04
C ASN A 142 8.88 -19.52 -21.87
N LYS A 143 7.62 -19.12 -21.73
CA LYS A 143 6.53 -20.13 -21.64
C LYS A 143 5.10 -19.67 -21.97
N GLY A 144 4.88 -18.56 -22.67
CA GLY A 144 3.53 -18.21 -23.16
C GLY A 144 2.43 -18.04 -22.09
N LYS A 145 2.80 -17.94 -20.81
CA LYS A 145 1.87 -17.66 -19.71
C LYS A 145 2.13 -16.25 -19.20
N ASN A 146 1.24 -15.34 -19.54
CA ASN A 146 1.18 -14.02 -18.92
C ASN A 146 0.90 -14.20 -17.43
N ARG A 147 1.88 -13.94 -16.59
CA ARG A 147 1.67 -13.87 -15.13
C ARG A 147 1.51 -12.42 -14.75
N VAL A 148 0.32 -12.05 -14.31
CA VAL A 148 0.06 -10.74 -13.69
C VAL A 148 0.63 -10.80 -12.27
N HIS A 149 1.64 -9.99 -12.01
CA HIS A 149 2.17 -9.78 -10.67
C HIS A 149 1.66 -8.45 -10.14
N PHE A 150 0.98 -8.49 -9.00
CA PHE A 150 0.58 -7.29 -8.29
C PHE A 150 1.68 -6.90 -7.30
N ASN A 151 2.28 -5.74 -7.48
CA ASN A 151 3.11 -5.12 -6.47
C ASN A 151 2.24 -4.24 -5.59
N THR A 152 1.90 -4.74 -4.41
CA THR A 152 1.15 -3.99 -3.40
C THR A 152 2.10 -3.49 -2.33
N GLY A 153 1.88 -2.27 -1.86
CA GLY A 153 2.68 -1.68 -0.79
C GLY A 153 2.17 -0.31 -0.39
N VAL A 154 2.89 0.31 0.51
CA VAL A 154 2.65 1.69 0.93
C VAL A 154 3.59 2.61 0.18
N TRP A 155 3.01 3.61 -0.47
CA TRP A 155 3.75 4.75 -1.02
C TRP A 155 3.65 5.92 -0.06
N THR A 156 4.79 6.50 0.26
CA THR A 156 4.90 7.68 1.13
C THR A 156 5.58 8.79 0.35
N HIS A 157 4.91 9.93 0.24
CA HIS A 157 5.43 11.18 -0.29
C HIS A 157 5.65 12.17 0.86
N LEU A 158 6.85 12.74 0.94
CA LEU A 158 7.24 13.71 1.95
C LEU A 158 7.73 15.00 1.29
N GLU A 159 7.24 16.12 1.81
CA GLU A 159 7.82 17.43 1.53
C GLU A 159 8.83 17.76 2.63
N LEU A 160 10.11 17.76 2.29
CA LEU A 160 11.20 18.03 3.21
C LEU A 160 11.18 19.50 3.66
N LEU A 161 11.71 19.76 4.84
CA LEU A 161 11.77 21.13 5.41
C LEU A 161 12.66 22.09 4.62
N LYS A 162 13.62 21.54 3.86
CA LYS A 162 14.58 22.28 3.05
C LYS A 162 14.79 21.59 1.71
N ASP A 163 15.07 22.40 0.70
CA ASP A 163 15.57 21.87 -0.56
C ASP A 163 17.00 21.32 -0.34
N THR A 164 17.15 20.03 -0.63
CA THR A 164 18.45 19.33 -0.50
C THR A 164 19.38 19.59 -1.66
N GLY A 165 18.89 20.12 -2.79
CA GLY A 165 19.62 20.24 -4.05
C GLY A 165 20.00 18.89 -4.67
N LEU A 166 19.46 17.77 -4.13
CA LEU A 166 19.78 16.42 -4.59
C LEU A 166 18.71 15.93 -5.59
N ASP A 167 19.13 15.13 -6.57
CA ASP A 167 18.26 14.37 -7.46
C ASP A 167 18.85 12.97 -7.62
N PHE A 168 18.24 12.00 -6.96
CA PHE A 168 18.68 10.61 -7.02
C PHE A 168 17.56 9.63 -6.70
N ARG A 169 17.80 8.37 -7.05
CA ARG A 169 16.96 7.23 -6.66
C ARG A 169 17.83 6.12 -6.10
N LEU A 170 17.33 5.47 -5.07
CA LEU A 170 17.89 4.24 -4.53
C LEU A 170 16.85 3.13 -4.69
N LEU A 171 17.19 2.13 -5.46
CA LEU A 171 16.29 1.00 -5.76
C LEU A 171 16.89 -0.30 -5.21
N ASP A 172 16.07 -1.05 -4.48
CA ASP A 172 16.43 -2.37 -3.99
C ASP A 172 16.36 -3.39 -5.13
N GLU A 173 17.49 -3.62 -5.77
CA GLU A 173 17.58 -4.51 -6.93
C GLU A 173 17.52 -6.00 -6.58
N THR A 174 17.76 -6.37 -5.34
CA THR A 174 17.75 -7.80 -4.94
C THR A 174 16.36 -8.42 -5.04
N SER A 175 15.33 -7.58 -4.92
CA SER A 175 13.92 -7.99 -4.96
C SER A 175 13.26 -7.86 -6.33
N VAL A 176 13.96 -7.33 -7.35
CA VAL A 176 13.44 -7.17 -8.71
C VAL A 176 14.09 -8.21 -9.64
N PRO A 177 13.30 -9.03 -10.35
CA PRO A 177 13.86 -10.00 -11.30
C PRO A 177 14.73 -9.33 -12.38
N THR A 178 15.89 -9.89 -12.66
CA THR A 178 16.91 -9.35 -13.58
C THR A 178 16.38 -8.92 -14.95
N PRO A 179 15.49 -9.68 -15.64
CA PRO A 179 14.98 -9.26 -16.94
C PRO A 179 14.15 -7.97 -16.89
N ILE A 180 13.38 -7.79 -15.82
CA ILE A 180 12.56 -6.59 -15.60
C ILE A 180 13.44 -5.39 -15.34
N ARG A 181 14.46 -5.57 -14.50
CA ARG A 181 15.45 -4.57 -14.17
C ARG A 181 16.16 -4.04 -15.42
N MET A 182 16.67 -4.93 -16.27
CA MET A 182 17.36 -4.54 -17.50
C MET A 182 16.45 -3.82 -18.49
N GLU A 183 15.21 -4.27 -18.68
CA GLU A 183 14.25 -3.63 -19.58
C GLU A 183 13.82 -2.25 -19.09
N PHE A 184 13.61 -2.11 -17.80
CA PHE A 184 13.17 -0.85 -17.17
C PHE A 184 14.27 0.21 -17.18
N PHE A 185 15.49 -0.15 -16.78
CA PHE A 185 16.57 0.83 -16.62
C PHE A 185 17.31 1.14 -17.93
N SER A 186 17.33 0.22 -18.91
CA SER A 186 17.93 0.50 -20.21
C SER A 186 17.15 1.48 -21.08
N LYS A 187 15.82 1.58 -20.86
CA LYS A 187 14.96 2.54 -21.60
C LYS A 187 14.93 3.94 -20.98
N GLU A 188 15.39 4.09 -19.76
CA GLU A 188 15.43 5.36 -19.06
C GLU A 188 16.75 6.09 -19.35
N ALA A 189 16.88 6.59 -20.59
CA ALA A 189 18.07 7.30 -21.07
C ALA A 189 18.45 8.57 -20.28
N LEU A 190 17.74 8.87 -19.19
CA LEU A 190 17.96 10.06 -18.36
C LEU A 190 18.70 9.81 -17.05
N CYS A 191 18.94 8.55 -16.68
CA CYS A 191 19.60 8.20 -15.43
C CYS A 191 20.73 7.20 -15.64
N ILE A 192 21.82 7.38 -14.90
CA ILE A 192 22.97 6.48 -14.84
C ILE A 192 23.19 6.01 -13.41
N THR A 193 23.87 4.87 -13.27
CA THR A 193 24.27 4.37 -11.96
C THR A 193 25.45 5.14 -11.41
N GLY A 194 25.39 5.48 -10.12
CA GLY A 194 26.46 6.10 -9.36
C GLY A 194 27.00 5.18 -8.27
N PRO A 195 28.19 5.47 -7.74
CA PRO A 195 28.76 4.70 -6.64
C PRO A 195 27.96 4.93 -5.35
N LEU A 196 27.61 3.86 -4.66
CA LEU A 196 27.08 3.92 -3.30
C LEU A 196 28.24 3.60 -2.33
N HIS A 197 28.83 4.63 -1.72
CA HIS A 197 29.98 4.50 -0.82
C HIS A 197 29.57 3.98 0.57
N TYR A 198 28.90 2.85 0.61
CA TYR A 198 28.51 2.16 1.82
C TYR A 198 28.31 0.67 1.52
N ASP A 199 29.33 -0.14 1.80
CA ASP A 199 29.41 -1.54 1.34
C ASP A 199 28.23 -2.42 1.75
N GLU A 200 27.66 -2.18 2.92
CA GLU A 200 26.53 -2.95 3.42
C GLU A 200 25.25 -2.69 2.63
N LEU A 201 25.04 -1.46 2.16
CA LEU A 201 23.90 -1.08 1.35
C LEU A 201 24.12 -1.32 -0.15
N ALA A 202 25.37 -1.22 -0.62
CA ALA A 202 25.72 -1.45 -2.02
C ALA A 202 25.37 -2.86 -2.51
N LYS A 203 25.19 -3.82 -1.59
CA LYS A 203 24.73 -5.18 -1.89
C LYS A 203 23.22 -5.23 -2.18
N ASN A 204 22.47 -4.28 -1.68
CA ASN A 204 21.00 -4.26 -1.76
C ASN A 204 20.49 -3.16 -2.69
N PHE A 205 21.12 -1.99 -2.70
CA PHE A 205 20.65 -0.83 -3.42
C PHE A 205 21.59 -0.43 -4.55
N VAL A 206 20.97 0.01 -5.64
CA VAL A 206 21.67 0.72 -6.72
C VAL A 206 21.24 2.18 -6.69
N LEU A 207 22.25 3.06 -6.73
CA LEU A 207 22.07 4.50 -6.81
C LEU A 207 21.95 4.92 -8.29
N TYR A 208 20.87 5.62 -8.61
CA TYR A 208 20.64 6.23 -9.93
C TYR A 208 20.60 7.76 -9.78
N HIS A 209 21.19 8.47 -10.73
CA HIS A 209 21.14 9.93 -10.80
C HIS A 209 21.05 10.40 -12.25
N PRO A 210 20.61 11.65 -12.54
CA PRO A 210 20.52 12.16 -13.89
C PRO A 210 21.88 12.11 -14.63
N ILE A 211 21.84 11.78 -15.93
CA ILE A 211 23.06 11.69 -16.79
C ILE A 211 23.88 12.96 -16.74
N ASN A 212 23.22 14.13 -16.77
CA ASN A 212 23.88 15.43 -16.75
C ASN A 212 24.16 15.94 -15.33
N GLY A 213 23.84 15.15 -14.30
CA GLY A 213 24.06 15.47 -12.90
C GLY A 213 25.33 14.83 -12.35
N LYS A 214 25.91 15.45 -11.33
CA LYS A 214 26.96 14.80 -10.55
C LYS A 214 26.35 13.70 -9.68
N ALA A 215 27.06 12.59 -9.53
CA ALA A 215 26.69 11.57 -8.55
C ALA A 215 26.59 12.20 -7.15
N PRO A 216 25.44 12.08 -6.47
CA PRO A 216 25.27 12.71 -5.16
C PRO A 216 26.14 12.03 -4.11
N CYS A 217 26.78 12.85 -3.29
CA CYS A 217 27.45 12.36 -2.09
C CYS A 217 26.40 12.30 -0.96
N LEU A 218 25.96 11.09 -0.63
CA LEU A 218 24.91 10.91 0.38
C LEU A 218 25.49 11.06 1.79
N PRO A 219 24.81 11.78 2.71
CA PRO A 219 25.28 11.93 4.08
C PRO A 219 25.39 10.59 4.80
N GLY A 220 26.47 10.37 5.56
CA GLY A 220 26.66 9.12 6.30
C GLY A 220 25.56 8.84 7.32
N ARG A 221 24.89 9.89 7.86
CA ARG A 221 23.70 9.75 8.71
C ARG A 221 22.54 9.15 7.93
N PHE A 222 22.26 9.66 6.72
CA PHE A 222 21.23 9.15 5.84
C PHE A 222 21.44 7.67 5.51
N LEU A 223 22.68 7.28 5.18
CA LEU A 223 23.01 5.88 4.85
C LEU A 223 22.80 4.95 6.06
N ARG A 224 23.12 5.40 7.28
CA ARG A 224 22.84 4.62 8.50
C ARG A 224 21.34 4.44 8.76
N GLU A 225 20.54 5.50 8.57
CA GLU A 225 19.08 5.39 8.74
C GLU A 225 18.45 4.53 7.64
N LEU A 226 18.94 4.59 6.40
CA LEU A 226 18.52 3.72 5.32
C LEU A 226 18.82 2.23 5.62
N LYS A 227 20.00 1.97 6.21
CA LYS A 227 20.34 0.61 6.64
C LYS A 227 19.37 0.11 7.70
N LYS A 228 19.06 0.90 8.72
CA LYS A 228 18.09 0.54 9.77
C LYS A 228 16.69 0.24 9.15
N LEU A 229 16.23 1.09 8.24
CA LEU A 229 14.99 0.87 7.52
C LEU A 229 15.01 -0.47 6.75
N LYS A 230 16.10 -0.75 6.03
CA LYS A 230 16.24 -2.00 5.26
C LYS A 230 16.33 -3.23 6.15
N ASP A 231 17.07 -3.16 7.25
CA ASP A 231 17.18 -4.26 8.21
C ASP A 231 15.82 -4.57 8.86
N TYR A 232 15.01 -3.53 9.09
CA TYR A 232 13.65 -3.68 9.66
C TYR A 232 12.63 -4.16 8.62
N THR A 233 12.85 -3.85 7.33
CA THR A 233 11.91 -4.11 6.24
C THR A 233 12.43 -5.22 5.33
N PRO A 234 11.92 -6.47 5.45
CA PRO A 234 12.43 -7.58 4.63
C PRO A 234 12.02 -7.49 3.15
N GLY A 235 11.06 -6.61 2.81
CA GLY A 235 10.55 -6.43 1.47
C GLY A 235 11.37 -5.49 0.60
N TYR A 236 10.89 -5.27 -0.62
CA TYR A 236 11.42 -4.27 -1.54
C TYR A 236 11.21 -2.86 -0.97
N VAL A 237 12.29 -2.08 -0.94
CA VAL A 237 12.30 -0.68 -0.56
C VAL A 237 12.89 0.12 -1.71
N ALA A 238 12.19 1.16 -2.14
CA ALA A 238 12.70 2.09 -3.12
C ALA A 238 12.47 3.52 -2.64
N LEU A 239 13.40 4.40 -2.92
CA LEU A 239 13.25 5.82 -2.58
C LEU A 239 13.78 6.72 -3.70
N SER A 240 13.18 7.90 -3.80
CA SER A 240 13.58 8.99 -4.69
C SER A 240 13.66 10.27 -3.88
N VAL A 241 14.68 11.06 -4.12
CA VAL A 241 14.82 12.43 -3.58
C VAL A 241 15.00 13.37 -4.74
N ARG A 242 14.22 14.44 -4.75
CA ARG A 242 14.29 15.48 -5.77
C ARG A 242 14.03 16.85 -5.14
N GLY A 243 15.10 17.59 -4.88
CA GLY A 243 15.00 18.88 -4.21
C GLY A 243 14.39 18.75 -2.81
N SER A 244 13.21 19.30 -2.62
CA SER A 244 12.45 19.22 -1.36
C SER A 244 11.46 18.04 -1.30
N GLN A 245 11.43 17.16 -2.30
CA GLN A 245 10.51 16.04 -2.35
C GLN A 245 11.24 14.73 -2.12
N MET A 246 10.65 13.86 -1.32
CA MET A 246 11.14 12.51 -1.07
C MET A 246 9.98 11.52 -1.19
N ASP A 247 10.12 10.55 -2.06
CA ASP A 247 9.17 9.47 -2.26
C ASP A 247 9.77 8.15 -1.83
N ILE A 248 8.97 7.34 -1.13
CA ILE A 248 9.40 6.03 -0.64
C ILE A 248 8.29 5.03 -0.91
N PHE A 249 8.64 3.89 -1.48
CA PHE A 249 7.74 2.75 -1.64
C PHE A 249 8.25 1.55 -0.86
N ILE A 250 7.38 0.95 -0.03
CA ILE A 250 7.67 -0.27 0.73
C ILE A 250 6.67 -1.35 0.34
N ARG A 251 7.17 -2.40 -0.32
CA ARG A 251 6.36 -3.53 -0.76
C ARG A 251 5.89 -4.40 0.40
N GLY A 252 4.66 -4.91 0.30
CA GLY A 252 4.10 -5.87 1.25
C GLY A 252 3.64 -5.24 2.57
N ARG A 253 3.56 -3.91 2.64
CA ARG A 253 2.99 -3.17 3.76
C ARG A 253 1.63 -2.58 3.40
N PHE A 254 0.87 -2.22 4.41
CA PHE A 254 -0.44 -1.60 4.30
C PHE A 254 -0.58 -0.51 5.36
N LEU A 255 -1.33 0.55 5.06
CA LEU A 255 -1.62 1.62 6.01
C LEU A 255 -2.53 1.16 7.15
N ALA A 256 -3.41 0.21 6.87
CA ALA A 256 -4.31 -0.33 7.85
C ALA A 256 -4.23 -1.86 7.91
N MET A 257 -4.52 -2.39 9.09
CA MET A 257 -4.60 -3.84 9.26
C MET A 257 -5.64 -4.44 8.31
N PRO A 258 -5.29 -5.50 7.54
CA PRO A 258 -6.26 -6.20 6.71
C PRO A 258 -7.42 -6.75 7.56
N VAL A 259 -8.65 -6.45 7.15
CA VAL A 259 -9.84 -6.85 7.89
C VAL A 259 -10.11 -8.33 7.71
N SER A 260 -10.20 -9.06 8.82
CA SER A 260 -10.63 -10.45 8.82
C SER A 260 -12.08 -10.56 9.27
N VAL A 261 -12.96 -10.97 8.36
CA VAL A 261 -14.36 -11.30 8.68
C VAL A 261 -14.53 -12.69 9.32
N LYS A 262 -13.44 -13.45 9.46
CA LYS A 262 -13.44 -14.79 10.07
C LYS A 262 -13.41 -14.74 11.58
N ARG A 263 -12.84 -13.69 12.15
CA ARG A 263 -12.69 -13.51 13.62
C ARG A 263 -13.35 -12.22 14.07
N ALA A 264 -13.87 -12.24 15.29
CA ALA A 264 -14.40 -11.04 15.92
C ALA A 264 -13.26 -10.02 16.15
N PRO A 265 -13.56 -8.71 16.04
CA PRO A 265 -12.57 -7.67 16.32
C PRO A 265 -12.16 -7.69 17.79
N THR A 266 -10.86 -7.54 18.06
CA THR A 266 -10.30 -7.40 19.39
C THR A 266 -9.64 -6.04 19.55
N LYS A 267 -9.45 -5.61 20.79
CA LYS A 267 -8.73 -4.36 21.09
C LYS A 267 -7.31 -4.38 20.54
N GLU A 268 -6.62 -5.52 20.61
CA GLU A 268 -5.28 -5.73 20.10
C GLU A 268 -5.22 -5.51 18.58
N MET A 269 -6.21 -6.07 17.86
CA MET A 269 -6.30 -5.86 16.40
C MET A 269 -6.51 -4.39 16.04
N MET A 270 -7.30 -3.64 16.82
CA MET A 270 -7.54 -2.22 16.60
C MET A 270 -6.31 -1.34 16.86
N CYS A 271 -5.43 -1.78 17.79
CA CYS A 271 -4.21 -1.06 18.18
C CYS A 271 -2.95 -1.59 17.46
N PHE A 272 -3.10 -2.60 16.59
CA PHE A 272 -1.97 -3.12 15.82
C PHE A 272 -1.53 -2.10 14.78
N ASP A 273 -0.27 -1.67 14.85
CA ASP A 273 0.33 -0.77 13.86
C ASP A 273 0.81 -1.58 12.65
N PRO A 274 0.17 -1.45 11.48
CA PRO A 274 0.57 -2.18 10.29
C PRO A 274 1.74 -1.54 9.55
N PHE A 275 2.10 -0.30 9.91
CA PHE A 275 3.18 0.48 9.29
C PHE A 275 4.12 1.13 10.31
N PRO A 276 4.81 0.35 11.13
CA PRO A 276 5.76 0.87 12.12
C PRO A 276 7.00 1.53 11.47
N GLU A 277 7.24 1.28 10.19
CA GLU A 277 8.33 1.87 9.40
C GLU A 277 8.26 3.40 9.32
N LEU A 278 7.11 4.01 9.57
CA LEU A 278 6.92 5.45 9.47
C LEU A 278 7.98 6.26 10.25
N LEU A 279 8.35 5.82 11.45
CA LEU A 279 9.38 6.51 12.24
C LEU A 279 10.74 6.48 11.57
N TYR A 280 11.11 5.34 10.98
CA TYR A 280 12.36 5.20 10.22
C TYR A 280 12.38 6.10 8.98
N LEU A 281 11.23 6.26 8.30
CA LEU A 281 11.10 7.15 7.15
C LEU A 281 11.33 8.61 7.54
N LEU A 282 10.79 9.04 8.69
CA LEU A 282 10.98 10.39 9.21
C LEU A 282 12.43 10.65 9.67
N ASP A 283 13.08 9.66 10.28
CA ASP A 283 14.49 9.75 10.66
C ASP A 283 15.37 9.84 9.42
N LEU A 284 15.04 9.06 8.38
CA LEU A 284 15.71 9.08 7.09
C LEU A 284 15.55 10.45 6.40
N ALA A 285 14.34 11.00 6.33
CA ALA A 285 14.08 12.33 5.77
C ALA A 285 14.79 13.45 6.54
N SER A 286 14.86 13.33 7.87
CA SER A 286 15.56 14.30 8.72
C SER A 286 17.10 14.21 8.65
N ALA A 287 17.62 13.20 7.99
CA ALA A 287 19.06 12.97 7.83
C ALA A 287 19.61 13.51 6.50
N LEU A 288 18.75 14.00 5.61
CA LEU A 288 19.05 14.75 4.39
C LEU A 288 19.21 16.23 4.70
#